data_dec4560feeb439985b6996fe8a0121c5
#
_entry.id   dec4560feeb439985b6996fe8a0121c5
#
_cell.length_a   1.000
_cell.length_b   1.000
_cell.length_c   1.000
_cell.angle_alpha   90.00
_cell.angle_beta   90.00
_cell.angle_gamma   90.00
#
_symmetry.space_group_name_H-M   'P 1'
#
loop_
_entity.id
_entity.type
_entity.pdbx_description
1 polymer ?
#
loop_
_entity_poly.entity_id
_entity_poly.type
_entity_poly.pdbx_seq_one_letter_code
_entity_poly.pdbx_strand_id
1 'polypeptide(L)'
;MSYKSIIVNLAIDEAPAPIVQVGIELAERFGAHLVGLAAAEVPPLVPTGEGMVYEGEIMQIQRTEIEKRLAELRAVFERMVPVSVTSEWAQSVCSPTRFLSVMARAADLIVTGCGDGDNVFRAVDIGSLTLGAGRPVLVTAGNMEHIRAKTVLVAWKDTREARRAVADALLFWKRPATLSSPR
;
A
#
# COMPACT_ATOMS: atom_id res chain seq x y z
N MET A 1 -10.51 8.33 -18.21
CA MET A 1 -9.30 8.26 -17.37
C MET A 1 -9.16 6.82 -16.89
N SER A 2 -7.97 6.31 -16.73
CA SER A 2 -7.67 4.97 -16.21
C SER A 2 -6.42 5.09 -15.34
N TYR A 3 -6.31 4.30 -14.28
CA TYR A 3 -5.06 4.15 -13.54
C TYR A 3 -4.05 3.39 -14.42
N LYS A 4 -2.82 3.87 -14.52
CA LYS A 4 -1.74 3.25 -15.29
C LYS A 4 -0.65 2.66 -14.41
N SER A 5 -0.51 3.18 -13.19
CA SER A 5 0.42 2.69 -12.18
C SER A 5 -0.25 2.62 -10.81
N ILE A 6 -0.18 1.47 -10.19
CA ILE A 6 -0.81 1.17 -8.89
C ILE A 6 0.28 0.69 -7.93
N ILE A 7 0.41 1.33 -6.78
CA ILE A 7 1.26 0.86 -5.69
C ILE A 7 0.43 0.09 -4.69
N VAL A 8 0.89 -1.09 -4.30
CA VAL A 8 0.35 -1.88 -3.19
C VAL A 8 1.36 -1.90 -2.06
N ASN A 9 0.98 -1.35 -0.91
CA ASN A 9 1.80 -1.34 0.29
C ASN A 9 1.56 -2.60 1.12
N LEU A 10 2.59 -3.40 1.30
CA LEU A 10 2.59 -4.59 2.14
C LEU A 10 3.16 -4.24 3.51
N ALA A 11 2.31 -4.19 4.53
CA ALA A 11 2.74 -3.96 5.90
C ALA A 11 3.55 -5.16 6.41
N ILE A 12 4.65 -4.88 7.13
CA ILE A 12 5.63 -5.91 7.50
C ILE A 12 5.06 -6.97 8.48
N ASP A 13 4.09 -6.59 9.30
CA ASP A 13 3.48 -7.44 10.33
C ASP A 13 2.15 -8.06 9.92
N GLU A 14 1.64 -7.74 8.73
CA GLU A 14 0.37 -8.25 8.23
C GLU A 14 0.55 -9.43 7.26
N ALA A 15 -0.54 -10.16 7.02
CA ALA A 15 -0.60 -11.17 5.98
C ALA A 15 -0.65 -10.49 4.60
N PRO A 16 0.34 -10.73 3.71
CA PRO A 16 0.43 -10.01 2.45
C PRO A 16 -0.58 -10.46 1.39
N ALA A 17 -1.08 -11.69 1.48
CA ALA A 17 -1.87 -12.29 0.40
C ALA A 17 -3.15 -11.51 0.06
N PRO A 18 -4.00 -11.05 1.01
CA PRO A 18 -5.22 -10.35 0.68
C PRO A 18 -4.96 -9.04 -0.09
N ILE A 19 -4.02 -8.23 0.38
CA ILE A 19 -3.75 -6.94 -0.27
C ILE A 19 -3.07 -7.08 -1.64
N VAL A 20 -2.22 -8.10 -1.81
CA VAL A 20 -1.62 -8.42 -3.11
C VAL A 20 -2.72 -8.85 -4.09
N GLN A 21 -3.70 -9.66 -3.65
CA GLN A 21 -4.82 -10.08 -4.50
C GLN A 21 -5.66 -8.88 -4.95
N VAL A 22 -5.93 -7.92 -4.06
CA VAL A 22 -6.59 -6.65 -4.42
C VAL A 22 -5.79 -5.88 -5.47
N GLY A 23 -4.47 -5.80 -5.30
CA GLY A 23 -3.58 -5.15 -6.26
C GLY A 23 -3.61 -5.79 -7.64
N ILE A 24 -3.57 -7.12 -7.70
CA ILE A 24 -3.66 -7.89 -8.95
C ILE A 24 -5.01 -7.62 -9.65
N GLU A 25 -6.13 -7.73 -8.92
CA GLU A 25 -7.47 -7.47 -9.47
C GLU A 25 -7.57 -6.07 -10.09
N LEU A 26 -7.00 -5.06 -9.41
CA LEU A 26 -7.00 -3.69 -9.92
C LEU A 26 -6.07 -3.51 -11.12
N ALA A 27 -4.89 -4.12 -11.09
CA ALA A 27 -3.95 -4.06 -12.21
C ALA A 27 -4.53 -4.68 -13.47
N GLU A 28 -5.16 -5.86 -13.37
CA GLU A 28 -5.86 -6.52 -14.47
C GLU A 28 -7.04 -5.69 -14.97
N ARG A 29 -7.86 -5.17 -14.05
CA ARG A 29 -9.05 -4.37 -14.38
C ARG A 29 -8.72 -3.10 -15.17
N PHE A 30 -7.60 -2.44 -14.85
CA PHE A 30 -7.21 -1.17 -15.45
C PHE A 30 -6.13 -1.31 -16.53
N GLY A 31 -5.53 -2.49 -16.69
CA GLY A 31 -4.34 -2.71 -17.52
C GLY A 31 -3.17 -1.86 -17.00
N ALA A 32 -2.98 -1.87 -15.68
CA ALA A 32 -2.01 -1.02 -14.99
C ALA A 32 -0.75 -1.79 -14.61
N HIS A 33 0.36 -1.07 -14.52
CA HIS A 33 1.60 -1.55 -13.90
C HIS A 33 1.42 -1.63 -12.38
N LEU A 34 1.83 -2.74 -11.78
CA LEU A 34 1.70 -3.02 -10.35
C LEU A 34 3.03 -2.90 -9.63
N VAL A 35 3.13 -2.02 -8.66
CA VAL A 35 4.32 -1.85 -7.82
C VAL A 35 4.03 -2.43 -6.44
N GLY A 36 4.70 -3.52 -6.07
CA GLY A 36 4.72 -4.00 -4.70
C GLY A 36 5.71 -3.17 -3.88
N LEU A 37 5.30 -2.72 -2.71
CA LEU A 37 6.16 -1.91 -1.86
C LEU A 37 6.07 -2.37 -0.41
N ALA A 38 7.22 -2.46 0.28
CA ALA A 38 7.27 -2.67 1.71
C ALA A 38 8.41 -1.86 2.35
N ALA A 39 8.16 -1.31 3.52
CA ALA A 39 9.19 -0.66 4.31
C ALA A 39 8.94 -0.84 5.81
N ALA A 40 10.00 -0.82 6.58
CA ALA A 40 9.96 -0.69 8.03
C ALA A 40 11.23 -0.01 8.51
N GLU A 41 11.16 0.64 9.65
CA GLU A 41 12.27 1.36 10.26
C GLU A 41 12.66 0.69 11.58
N VAL A 42 13.95 0.66 11.88
CA VAL A 42 14.43 0.26 13.19
C VAL A 42 14.06 1.35 14.19
N PRO A 43 13.21 1.08 15.20
CA PRO A 43 12.86 2.10 16.17
C PRO A 43 14.09 2.57 16.93
N PRO A 44 14.18 3.87 17.26
CA PRO A 44 15.29 4.39 18.05
C PRO A 44 15.28 3.76 19.45
N LEU A 45 16.42 3.34 19.93
CA LEU A 45 16.57 2.87 21.30
C LEU A 45 16.45 4.07 22.24
N VAL A 46 15.63 3.93 23.29
CA VAL A 46 15.58 4.93 24.36
C VAL A 46 16.70 4.57 25.34
N PRO A 47 17.70 5.45 25.54
CA PRO A 47 18.80 5.18 26.45
C PRO A 47 18.26 5.04 27.89
N THR A 48 18.34 3.86 28.45
CA THR A 48 18.14 3.63 29.87
C THR A 48 19.52 3.55 30.51
N GLY A 49 19.96 4.63 31.09
CA GLY A 49 21.18 4.98 31.88
C GLY A 49 22.37 4.02 32.06
N GLU A 50 22.28 2.75 31.76
CA GLU A 50 23.34 1.75 32.06
C GLU A 50 23.75 0.82 30.90
N GLY A 51 23.38 1.10 29.66
CA GLY A 51 23.47 0.10 28.59
C GLY A 51 24.12 0.49 27.25
N MET A 52 25.01 1.48 27.20
CA MET A 52 25.57 1.98 25.92
C MET A 52 26.34 0.96 25.06
N VAL A 53 26.76 -0.17 25.63
CA VAL A 53 27.67 -1.11 24.92
C VAL A 53 26.91 -2.07 23.99
N TYR A 54 25.61 -2.30 24.21
CA TYR A 54 24.82 -3.28 23.44
C TYR A 54 23.88 -2.67 22.39
N GLU A 55 23.77 -1.35 22.34
CA GLU A 55 22.81 -0.66 21.46
C GLU A 55 23.06 -0.96 19.97
N GLY A 56 24.31 -0.97 19.56
CA GLY A 56 24.68 -1.25 18.16
C GLY A 56 24.33 -2.68 17.71
N GLU A 57 24.52 -3.66 18.58
CA GLU A 57 24.20 -5.07 18.29
C GLU A 57 22.68 -5.27 18.20
N ILE A 58 21.91 -4.68 19.13
CA ILE A 58 20.44 -4.75 19.11
C ILE A 58 19.89 -4.12 17.83
N MET A 59 20.37 -2.93 17.45
CA MET A 59 19.95 -2.27 16.20
C MET A 59 20.28 -3.13 14.98
N GLN A 60 21.44 -3.77 14.96
CA GLN A 60 21.84 -4.62 13.85
C GLN A 60 20.96 -5.89 13.77
N ILE A 61 20.62 -6.51 14.89
CA ILE A 61 19.70 -7.65 14.94
C ILE A 61 18.33 -7.27 14.41
N GLN A 62 17.75 -6.14 14.88
CA GLN A 62 16.46 -5.64 14.43
C GLN A 62 16.47 -5.31 12.93
N ARG A 63 17.54 -4.70 12.43
CA ARG A 63 17.70 -4.42 11.01
C ARG A 63 17.72 -5.69 10.18
N THR A 64 18.48 -6.70 10.60
CA THR A 64 18.56 -8.00 9.91
C THR A 64 17.20 -8.71 9.88
N GLU A 65 16.45 -8.64 10.97
CA GLU A 65 15.09 -9.18 11.04
C GLU A 65 14.15 -8.48 10.05
N ILE A 66 14.19 -7.14 10.00
CA ILE A 66 13.40 -6.35 9.03
C ILE A 66 13.79 -6.74 7.61
N GLU A 67 15.08 -6.78 7.27
CA GLU A 67 15.57 -7.13 5.94
C GLU A 67 15.10 -8.54 5.50
N LYS A 68 15.17 -9.51 6.43
CA LYS A 68 14.64 -10.86 6.20
C LYS A 68 13.14 -10.82 5.90
N ARG A 69 12.37 -10.12 6.71
CA ARG A 69 10.92 -10.03 6.52
C ARG A 69 10.53 -9.32 5.23
N LEU A 70 11.25 -8.28 4.83
CA LEU A 70 11.06 -7.60 3.54
C LEU A 70 11.33 -8.55 2.36
N ALA A 71 12.35 -9.40 2.45
CA ALA A 71 12.64 -10.41 1.44
C ALA A 71 11.54 -11.48 1.35
N GLU A 72 10.97 -11.90 2.48
CA GLU A 72 9.82 -12.82 2.51
C GLU A 72 8.57 -12.21 1.83
N LEU A 73 8.27 -10.94 2.10
CA LEU A 73 7.17 -10.21 1.47
C LEU A 73 7.37 -10.10 -0.05
N ARG A 74 8.58 -9.80 -0.48
CA ARG A 74 8.97 -9.80 -1.89
C ARG A 74 8.69 -11.15 -2.55
N ALA A 75 9.14 -12.23 -1.94
CA ALA A 75 8.96 -13.58 -2.48
C ALA A 75 7.48 -13.97 -2.59
N VAL A 76 6.64 -13.52 -1.64
CA VAL A 76 5.18 -13.72 -1.72
C VAL A 76 4.59 -12.91 -2.87
N PHE A 77 4.94 -11.64 -2.99
CA PHE A 77 4.47 -10.77 -4.07
C PHE A 77 4.84 -11.33 -5.44
N GLU A 78 6.12 -11.65 -5.69
CA GLU A 78 6.61 -12.19 -6.97
C GLU A 78 5.97 -13.53 -7.33
N ARG A 79 5.65 -14.38 -6.34
CA ARG A 79 4.96 -15.66 -6.57
C ARG A 79 3.48 -15.48 -6.91
N MET A 80 2.82 -14.48 -6.33
CA MET A 80 1.37 -14.27 -6.51
C MET A 80 1.03 -13.52 -7.78
N VAL A 81 1.88 -12.57 -8.20
CA VAL A 81 1.59 -11.75 -9.38
C VAL A 81 1.71 -12.58 -10.65
N PRO A 82 0.63 -12.71 -11.45
CA PRO A 82 0.67 -13.48 -12.68
C PRO A 82 1.53 -12.78 -13.75
N VAL A 83 2.11 -13.57 -14.65
CA VAL A 83 2.97 -13.08 -15.75
C VAL A 83 2.23 -12.08 -16.67
N SER A 84 0.91 -12.11 -16.71
CA SER A 84 0.07 -11.18 -17.47
C SER A 84 0.09 -9.75 -16.91
N VAL A 85 0.48 -9.57 -15.64
CA VAL A 85 0.56 -8.25 -14.99
C VAL A 85 2.00 -7.81 -14.94
N THR A 86 2.31 -6.68 -15.60
CA THR A 86 3.62 -6.06 -15.49
C THR A 86 3.82 -5.54 -14.08
N SER A 87 4.87 -5.98 -13.40
CA SER A 87 5.08 -5.61 -12.00
C SER A 87 6.54 -5.35 -11.66
N GLU A 88 6.74 -4.59 -10.59
CA GLU A 88 8.05 -4.35 -9.96
C GLU A 88 7.93 -4.36 -8.44
N TRP A 89 9.07 -4.49 -7.77
CA TRP A 89 9.16 -4.50 -6.32
C TRP A 89 10.10 -3.42 -5.82
N ALA A 90 9.67 -2.69 -4.77
CA ALA A 90 10.48 -1.71 -4.06
C ALA A 90 10.47 -1.96 -2.55
N GLN A 91 11.62 -1.93 -1.90
CA GLN A 91 11.70 -2.08 -0.45
C GLN A 91 12.80 -1.20 0.15
N SER A 92 12.62 -0.83 1.42
CA SER A 92 13.63 -0.04 2.15
C SER A 92 13.52 -0.24 3.65
N VAL A 93 14.67 -0.14 4.35
CA VAL A 93 14.70 -0.04 5.82
C VAL A 93 14.66 1.44 6.19
N CYS A 94 13.47 2.01 6.26
CA CYS A 94 13.20 3.41 6.59
C CYS A 94 11.72 3.59 6.95
N SER A 95 11.32 4.80 7.32
CA SER A 95 9.92 5.13 7.63
C SER A 95 8.97 4.72 6.49
N PRO A 96 8.00 3.81 6.76
CA PRO A 96 7.04 3.32 5.76
C PRO A 96 6.24 4.44 5.12
N THR A 97 5.74 5.38 5.93
CA THR A 97 4.92 6.51 5.45
C THR A 97 5.72 7.41 4.51
N ARG A 98 6.96 7.72 4.86
CA ARG A 98 7.83 8.56 4.03
C ARG A 98 8.19 7.87 2.72
N PHE A 99 8.57 6.60 2.77
CA PHE A 99 8.95 5.85 1.58
C PHE A 99 7.79 5.73 0.60
N LEU A 100 6.60 5.34 1.09
CA LEU A 100 5.39 5.25 0.29
C LEU A 100 5.00 6.62 -0.31
N SER A 101 5.07 7.71 0.46
CA SER A 101 4.78 9.06 -0.05
C SER A 101 5.72 9.51 -1.17
N VAL A 102 6.99 9.11 -1.12
CA VAL A 102 7.97 9.42 -2.19
C VAL A 102 7.67 8.60 -3.44
N MET A 103 7.46 7.29 -3.29
CA MET A 103 7.17 6.38 -4.40
C MET A 103 5.83 6.69 -5.07
N ALA A 104 4.85 7.17 -4.30
CA ALA A 104 3.53 7.57 -4.78
C ALA A 104 3.55 8.67 -5.86
N ARG A 105 4.63 9.44 -5.96
CA ARG A 105 4.77 10.51 -6.98
C ARG A 105 4.72 9.95 -8.40
N ALA A 106 5.19 8.71 -8.59
CA ALA A 106 5.19 8.02 -9.88
C ALA A 106 3.97 7.11 -10.10
N ALA A 107 3.03 7.08 -9.15
CA ALA A 107 1.84 6.25 -9.22
C ALA A 107 0.56 7.07 -9.42
N ASP A 108 -0.52 6.39 -9.82
CA ASP A 108 -1.85 6.98 -9.97
C ASP A 108 -2.77 6.61 -8.82
N LEU A 109 -2.52 5.47 -8.16
CA LEU A 109 -3.31 4.94 -7.06
C LEU A 109 -2.40 4.27 -6.03
N ILE A 110 -2.68 4.49 -4.76
CA ILE A 110 -2.06 3.79 -3.64
C ILE A 110 -3.11 2.85 -3.04
N VAL A 111 -2.72 1.59 -2.80
CA VAL A 111 -3.52 0.59 -2.07
C VAL A 111 -2.76 0.22 -0.81
N THR A 112 -3.40 0.34 0.34
CA THR A 112 -2.79 0.01 1.64
C THR A 112 -3.82 -0.61 2.58
N GLY A 113 -3.38 -1.43 3.53
CA GLY A 113 -4.21 -1.89 4.63
C GLY A 113 -4.51 -0.78 5.63
N CYS A 114 -5.47 -1.04 6.55
CA CYS A 114 -5.78 -0.11 7.64
C CYS A 114 -4.62 0.04 8.62
N GLY A 115 -3.77 -1.01 8.77
CA GLY A 115 -2.74 -1.08 9.79
C GLY A 115 -3.30 -0.98 11.23
N ASP A 116 -2.63 -1.52 12.20
CA ASP A 116 -3.02 -1.34 13.61
C ASP A 116 -2.59 0.03 14.19
N GLY A 117 -2.05 0.92 13.36
CA GLY A 117 -1.81 2.34 13.65
C GLY A 117 -0.82 2.68 14.76
N ASP A 118 -0.57 1.76 15.68
CA ASP A 118 0.18 2.04 16.92
C ASP A 118 1.71 2.04 16.72
N ASN A 119 2.21 1.48 15.62
CA ASN A 119 3.64 1.39 15.36
C ASN A 119 4.05 2.10 14.06
N VAL A 120 4.34 3.39 14.17
CA VAL A 120 4.76 4.25 13.04
C VAL A 120 6.06 3.81 12.36
N PHE A 121 6.87 2.97 13.02
CA PHE A 121 8.10 2.42 12.46
C PHE A 121 7.83 1.21 11.55
N ARG A 122 6.68 0.56 11.68
CA ARG A 122 6.35 -0.68 10.98
C ARG A 122 5.08 -0.59 10.13
N ALA A 123 4.25 0.42 10.36
CA ALA A 123 3.01 0.67 9.65
C ALA A 123 2.97 2.07 9.04
N VAL A 124 2.14 2.23 8.01
CA VAL A 124 1.91 3.51 7.36
C VAL A 124 0.88 4.31 8.16
N ASP A 125 1.20 5.55 8.49
CA ASP A 125 0.23 6.52 8.98
C ASP A 125 -0.62 7.03 7.81
N ILE A 126 -1.88 6.59 7.76
CA ILE A 126 -2.83 6.89 6.67
C ILE A 126 -3.11 8.39 6.58
N GLY A 127 -3.18 9.08 7.72
CA GLY A 127 -3.42 10.52 7.78
C GLY A 127 -2.31 11.30 7.08
N SER A 128 -1.07 11.07 7.50
CA SER A 128 0.11 11.70 6.90
C SER A 128 0.30 11.30 5.43
N LEU A 129 0.05 10.04 5.09
CA LEU A 129 0.10 9.58 3.69
C LEU A 129 -0.89 10.35 2.83
N THR A 130 -2.15 10.46 3.25
CA THR A 130 -3.21 11.13 2.48
C THR A 130 -2.89 12.61 2.26
N LEU A 131 -2.30 13.26 3.25
CA LEU A 131 -1.89 14.67 3.14
C LEU A 131 -0.64 14.85 2.27
N GLY A 132 0.31 13.90 2.32
CA GLY A 132 1.63 14.04 1.70
C GLY A 132 1.76 13.44 0.30
N ALA A 133 1.00 12.41 -0.04
CA ALA A 133 1.17 11.68 -1.29
C ALA A 133 0.62 12.40 -2.53
N GLY A 134 -0.42 13.24 -2.37
CA GLY A 134 -1.07 13.94 -3.49
C GLY A 134 -1.74 12.99 -4.51
N ARG A 135 -1.98 11.76 -4.12
CA ARG A 135 -2.59 10.68 -4.92
C ARG A 135 -3.76 10.06 -4.17
N PRO A 136 -4.76 9.50 -4.86
CA PRO A 136 -5.83 8.78 -4.19
C PRO A 136 -5.27 7.57 -3.43
N VAL A 137 -5.78 7.37 -2.22
CA VAL A 137 -5.42 6.26 -1.34
C VAL A 137 -6.65 5.39 -1.16
N LEU A 138 -6.54 4.13 -1.55
CA LEU A 138 -7.53 3.09 -1.28
C LEU A 138 -7.07 2.32 -0.04
N VAL A 139 -7.84 2.44 1.03
CA VAL A 139 -7.60 1.70 2.28
C VAL A 139 -8.50 0.47 2.31
N THR A 140 -7.91 -0.70 2.47
CA THR A 140 -8.63 -1.99 2.51
C THR A 140 -8.66 -2.55 3.92
N ALA A 141 -9.71 -3.29 4.25
CA ALA A 141 -9.70 -4.13 5.46
C ALA A 141 -8.68 -5.27 5.30
N GLY A 142 -8.03 -5.68 6.39
CA GLY A 142 -6.91 -6.63 6.36
C GLY A 142 -7.21 -8.01 5.77
N ASN A 143 -8.49 -8.40 5.69
CA ASN A 143 -8.94 -9.67 5.10
C ASN A 143 -9.66 -9.51 3.75
N MET A 144 -9.63 -8.31 3.16
CA MET A 144 -10.30 -8.05 1.89
C MET A 144 -9.43 -8.55 0.72
N GLU A 145 -9.94 -9.53 -0.02
CA GLU A 145 -9.31 -10.08 -1.22
C GLU A 145 -9.89 -9.53 -2.53
N HIS A 146 -11.10 -8.95 -2.47
CA HIS A 146 -11.82 -8.45 -3.65
C HIS A 146 -12.52 -7.13 -3.40
N ILE A 147 -12.45 -6.23 -4.38
CA ILE A 147 -13.18 -4.95 -4.32
C ILE A 147 -14.56 -5.11 -4.93
N ARG A 148 -15.57 -5.23 -4.07
CA ARG A 148 -16.98 -5.31 -4.48
C ARG A 148 -17.80 -4.25 -3.75
N ALA A 149 -18.08 -3.15 -4.44
CA ALA A 149 -18.96 -2.09 -3.91
C ALA A 149 -20.35 -2.21 -4.53
N LYS A 150 -21.33 -2.74 -3.77
CA LYS A 150 -22.76 -2.70 -4.15
C LYS A 150 -23.39 -1.36 -3.81
N THR A 151 -22.93 -0.75 -2.73
CA THR A 151 -23.40 0.55 -2.22
C THR A 151 -22.18 1.37 -1.86
N VAL A 152 -22.17 2.63 -2.22
CA VAL A 152 -21.10 3.56 -1.94
C VAL A 152 -21.64 4.73 -1.14
N LEU A 153 -21.01 5.00 0.01
CA LEU A 153 -21.29 6.18 0.81
C LEU A 153 -20.25 7.26 0.47
N VAL A 154 -20.71 8.44 0.13
CA VAL A 154 -19.87 9.60 -0.12
C VAL A 154 -19.95 10.54 1.08
N ALA A 155 -18.87 10.65 1.85
CA ALA A 155 -18.73 11.71 2.84
C ALA A 155 -18.35 13.00 2.11
N TRP A 156 -19.23 14.00 2.17
CA TRP A 156 -19.07 15.23 1.41
C TRP A 156 -18.84 16.44 2.30
N LYS A 157 -17.83 17.20 1.95
CA LYS A 157 -17.62 18.57 2.37
C LYS A 157 -17.26 19.39 1.14
N ASP A 158 -17.76 20.61 0.99
CA ASP A 158 -17.47 21.42 -0.20
C ASP A 158 -16.04 21.95 -0.18
N THR A 159 -15.09 21.05 -0.44
CA THR A 159 -13.66 21.33 -0.55
C THR A 159 -13.10 20.76 -1.85
N ARG A 160 -11.94 21.25 -2.24
CA ARG A 160 -11.22 20.75 -3.41
C ARG A 160 -10.89 19.26 -3.28
N GLU A 161 -10.49 18.84 -2.09
CA GLU A 161 -10.09 17.48 -1.76
C GLU A 161 -11.27 16.50 -1.89
N ALA A 162 -12.45 16.86 -1.38
CA ALA A 162 -13.66 16.04 -1.50
C ALA A 162 -14.09 15.88 -2.96
N ARG A 163 -14.07 16.96 -3.75
CA ARG A 163 -14.37 16.91 -5.19
C ARG A 163 -13.38 16.00 -5.92
N ARG A 164 -12.09 16.06 -5.57
CA ARG A 164 -11.04 15.23 -6.17
C ARG A 164 -11.24 13.77 -5.79
N ALA A 165 -11.47 13.46 -4.52
CA ALA A 165 -11.67 12.10 -4.05
C ALA A 165 -12.85 11.41 -4.74
N VAL A 166 -13.96 12.12 -4.94
CA VAL A 166 -15.11 11.59 -5.70
C VAL A 166 -14.75 11.32 -7.15
N ALA A 167 -14.07 12.27 -7.81
CA ALA A 167 -13.66 12.13 -9.21
C ALA A 167 -12.73 10.91 -9.41
N ASP A 168 -11.77 10.71 -8.52
CA ASP A 168 -10.87 9.56 -8.54
C ASP A 168 -11.63 8.25 -8.26
N ALA A 169 -12.59 8.24 -7.31
CA ALA A 169 -13.38 7.06 -6.97
C ALA A 169 -14.36 6.61 -8.06
N LEU A 170 -14.75 7.48 -9.00
CA LEU A 170 -15.67 7.13 -10.09
C LEU A 170 -15.18 5.97 -10.96
N LEU A 171 -13.88 5.75 -11.03
CA LEU A 171 -13.28 4.62 -11.77
C LEU A 171 -13.65 3.26 -11.16
N PHE A 172 -13.93 3.20 -9.86
CA PHE A 172 -14.37 1.98 -9.18
C PHE A 172 -15.87 1.72 -9.40
N TRP A 173 -16.69 2.74 -9.65
CA TRP A 173 -18.15 2.63 -9.79
C TRP A 173 -18.58 2.29 -11.21
N LYS A 174 -17.78 2.66 -12.22
CA LYS A 174 -18.09 2.31 -13.60
C LYS A 174 -17.91 0.79 -13.76
N ARG A 175 -19.03 0.05 -13.77
CA ARG A 175 -19.03 -1.32 -14.30
C ARG A 175 -18.56 -1.23 -15.75
N PRO A 176 -17.68 -2.12 -16.23
CA PRO A 176 -17.50 -2.25 -17.66
C PRO A 176 -18.87 -2.50 -18.24
N ALA A 177 -19.31 -1.65 -19.19
CA ALA A 177 -20.52 -1.90 -19.93
C ALA A 177 -20.32 -3.24 -20.62
N THR A 178 -20.99 -4.27 -20.15
CA THR A 178 -21.16 -5.52 -20.90
C THR A 178 -21.90 -5.09 -22.17
N LEU A 179 -21.20 -5.01 -23.27
CA LEU A 179 -21.79 -4.93 -24.58
C LEU A 179 -22.59 -6.22 -24.77
N SER A 180 -23.85 -6.22 -24.36
CA SER A 180 -24.80 -7.21 -24.81
C SER A 180 -25.06 -6.88 -26.29
N SER A 181 -24.39 -7.64 -27.17
CA SER A 181 -24.78 -7.66 -28.57
C SER A 181 -26.25 -8.13 -28.66
N PRO A 182 -27.17 -7.32 -29.20
CA PRO A 182 -28.47 -7.84 -29.51
C PRO A 182 -28.31 -8.88 -30.64
N ARG A 183 -28.92 -10.04 -30.44
CA ARG A 183 -29.16 -11.00 -31.53
C ARG A 183 -30.28 -10.50 -32.42
#